data_1d53b89813d83e2f881429a057fdc929
#
_entry.id   1d53b89813d83e2f881429a057fdc929
#
_cell.length_a   1.000
_cell.length_b   1.000
_cell.length_c   1.000
_cell.angle_alpha   90.00
_cell.angle_beta   90.00
_cell.angle_gamma   90.00
#
_symmetry.space_group_name_H-M   'P 1'
#
loop_
_entity.id
_entity.type
_entity.pdbx_description
1 polymer ?
#
loop_
_entity_poly.entity_id
_entity_poly.type
_entity_poly.pdbx_seq_one_letter_code
_entity_poly.pdbx_strand_id
1 'polypeptide(L)'
;SLEETRRLTEILQAAAAESGESIPLFIAVDYEGGSVYVPTTLGLLELPTNMMLGAADDENNTATLFYLAGKELKRAGINMTFGPVLDINTNPRNPIIGIRSLGSDPADASRLGGAIINGLKAAGVIAVGKHFPGHGATDQDSHKTLPQISISTSELHATHLVPFRNAAALGIPAIMTAHIRYPALDARNPATLSQAVLSGLLKKDLGFKGLVVTDSLDMRAITSRIPVHKAAAAALKAGADILLIGAGNPRAVVREIAAQVRS
;
A
#
# COMPACT_ATOMS: atom_id res chain seq x y z
N SER A 1 24.73 5.77 0.75
CA SER A 1 25.13 4.83 -0.33
C SER A 1 24.41 3.50 -0.17
N LEU A 2 24.37 2.69 -1.20
CA LEU A 2 23.79 1.33 -1.18
C LEU A 2 24.43 0.46 -0.09
N GLU A 3 25.74 0.56 0.08
CA GLU A 3 26.50 -0.21 1.07
C GLU A 3 26.14 0.18 2.51
N GLU A 4 25.99 1.48 2.78
CA GLU A 4 25.54 1.95 4.11
C GLU A 4 24.12 1.50 4.42
N THR A 5 23.23 1.52 3.43
CA THR A 5 21.85 1.02 3.59
C THR A 5 21.88 -0.47 3.87
N ARG A 6 22.65 -1.25 3.12
CA ARG A 6 22.81 -2.70 3.34
C ARG A 6 23.30 -2.98 4.76
N ARG A 7 24.34 -2.27 5.19
CA ARG A 7 24.88 -2.41 6.56
C ARG A 7 23.84 -2.07 7.63
N LEU A 8 23.05 -1.01 7.42
CA LEU A 8 21.98 -0.64 8.35
C LEU A 8 20.90 -1.74 8.44
N THR A 9 20.46 -2.26 7.30
CA THR A 9 19.45 -3.32 7.27
C THR A 9 19.95 -4.62 7.91
N GLU A 10 21.23 -4.96 7.75
CA GLU A 10 21.87 -6.09 8.41
C GLU A 10 21.90 -5.91 9.95
N ILE A 11 22.25 -4.72 10.44
CA ILE A 11 22.23 -4.39 11.88
C ILE A 11 20.80 -4.52 12.43
N LEU A 12 19.80 -4.00 11.72
CA LEU A 12 18.39 -4.09 12.15
C LEU A 12 17.91 -5.55 12.21
N GLN A 13 18.24 -6.37 11.22
CA GLN A 13 17.89 -7.79 11.22
C GLN A 13 18.59 -8.57 12.34
N ALA A 14 19.88 -8.27 12.61
CA ALA A 14 20.61 -8.88 13.71
C ALA A 14 19.98 -8.52 15.06
N ALA A 15 19.65 -7.25 15.29
CA ALA A 15 18.98 -6.80 16.50
C ALA A 15 17.60 -7.47 16.69
N ALA A 16 16.86 -7.68 15.61
CA ALA A 16 15.59 -8.41 15.66
C ALA A 16 15.78 -9.88 16.04
N ALA A 17 16.81 -10.53 15.48
CA ALA A 17 17.13 -11.92 15.81
C ALA A 17 17.54 -12.09 17.29
N GLU A 18 18.24 -11.11 17.87
CA GLU A 18 18.65 -11.11 19.28
C GLU A 18 17.47 -10.85 20.24
N SER A 19 16.33 -10.34 19.76
CA SER A 19 15.15 -10.05 20.61
C SER A 19 14.45 -11.29 21.17
N GLY A 20 14.81 -12.49 20.67
CA GLY A 20 14.24 -13.77 21.09
C GLY A 20 12.98 -14.20 20.34
N GLU A 21 12.37 -13.31 19.54
CA GLU A 21 11.15 -13.62 18.77
C GLU A 21 11.43 -14.36 17.47
N SER A 22 12.68 -14.37 17.00
CA SER A 22 13.13 -15.06 15.77
C SER A 22 12.37 -14.72 14.48
N ILE A 23 11.64 -13.60 14.48
CA ILE A 23 10.86 -13.13 13.33
C ILE A 23 11.67 -12.05 12.59
N PRO A 24 12.05 -12.28 11.32
CA PRO A 24 12.73 -11.26 10.53
C PRO A 24 11.87 -10.02 10.33
N LEU A 25 12.52 -8.85 10.28
CA LEU A 25 11.82 -7.60 10.02
C LEU A 25 11.37 -7.49 8.56
N PHE A 26 10.18 -6.95 8.35
CA PHE A 26 9.85 -6.32 7.08
C PHE A 26 10.57 -4.97 7.01
N ILE A 27 11.52 -4.84 6.10
CA ILE A 27 12.20 -3.59 5.80
C ILE A 27 11.61 -3.08 4.49
N ALA A 28 10.79 -2.03 4.58
CA ALA A 28 9.98 -1.55 3.50
C ALA A 28 10.38 -0.15 3.04
N VAL A 29 10.03 0.17 1.79
CA VAL A 29 10.27 1.47 1.18
C VAL A 29 9.18 1.78 0.15
N ASP A 30 8.87 3.09 -0.03
CA ASP A 30 8.16 3.54 -1.21
C ASP A 30 9.12 3.58 -2.40
N TYR A 31 8.80 2.79 -3.43
CA TYR A 31 9.59 2.73 -4.67
C TYR A 31 8.63 2.54 -5.85
N GLU A 32 7.96 3.65 -6.21
CA GLU A 32 6.92 3.66 -7.23
C GLU A 32 7.43 4.14 -8.60
N GLY A 33 8.48 4.93 -8.59
CA GLY A 33 8.99 5.67 -9.76
C GLY A 33 8.51 7.13 -9.82
N GLY A 34 9.08 7.90 -10.71
CA GLY A 34 8.80 9.32 -10.86
C GLY A 34 9.15 10.10 -9.59
N SER A 35 8.15 10.79 -9.02
CA SER A 35 8.32 11.62 -7.81
C SER A 35 8.27 10.85 -6.50
N VAL A 36 7.88 9.57 -6.52
CA VAL A 36 7.77 8.70 -5.33
C VAL A 36 8.67 7.49 -5.48
N TYR A 37 9.93 7.68 -5.19
CA TYR A 37 10.93 6.62 -5.26
C TYR A 37 12.05 6.86 -4.22
N VAL A 38 12.83 5.82 -3.96
CA VAL A 38 14.02 5.94 -3.11
C VAL A 38 15.03 6.86 -3.80
N PRO A 39 15.59 7.84 -3.08
CA PRO A 39 16.52 8.81 -3.65
C PRO A 39 17.66 8.17 -4.44
N THR A 40 17.99 8.74 -5.57
CA THR A 40 19.10 8.33 -6.45
C THR A 40 20.46 8.28 -5.74
N THR A 41 20.60 9.00 -4.61
CA THR A 41 21.76 8.93 -3.73
C THR A 41 22.09 7.51 -3.23
N LEU A 42 21.11 6.59 -3.27
CA LEU A 42 21.33 5.17 -2.96
C LEU A 42 21.87 4.38 -4.16
N GLY A 43 21.91 4.96 -5.36
CA GLY A 43 22.37 4.28 -6.58
C GLY A 43 21.39 3.20 -7.05
N LEU A 44 20.12 3.31 -6.72
CA LEU A 44 19.05 2.43 -7.22
C LEU A 44 18.60 2.89 -8.61
N LEU A 45 18.02 1.98 -9.37
CA LEU A 45 17.48 2.22 -10.70
C LEU A 45 16.41 3.31 -10.66
N GLU A 46 16.51 4.30 -11.53
CA GLU A 46 15.44 5.29 -11.72
C GLU A 46 14.29 4.65 -12.48
N LEU A 47 13.13 4.54 -11.80
CA LEU A 47 11.93 4.03 -12.41
C LEU A 47 11.15 5.17 -13.08
N PRO A 48 10.59 4.93 -14.29
CA PRO A 48 9.63 5.85 -14.89
C PRO A 48 8.38 5.98 -14.01
N THR A 49 7.57 7.01 -14.25
CA THR A 49 6.26 7.08 -13.60
C THR A 49 5.37 5.93 -14.05
N ASN A 50 4.42 5.49 -13.22
CA ASN A 50 3.47 4.47 -13.62
C ASN A 50 2.63 4.90 -14.84
N MET A 51 2.33 6.19 -14.97
CA MET A 51 1.64 6.71 -16.16
C MET A 51 2.46 6.54 -17.44
N MET A 52 3.80 6.66 -17.37
CA MET A 52 4.67 6.35 -18.52
C MET A 52 4.65 4.87 -18.86
N LEU A 53 4.61 3.99 -17.86
CA LEU A 53 4.46 2.55 -18.07
C LEU A 53 3.10 2.22 -18.70
N GLY A 54 2.03 2.88 -18.21
CA GLY A 54 0.69 2.78 -18.80
C GLY A 54 0.66 3.22 -20.27
N ALA A 55 1.33 4.33 -20.60
CA ALA A 55 1.40 4.83 -21.97
C ALA A 55 2.29 3.96 -22.88
N ALA A 56 3.31 3.32 -22.35
CA ALA A 56 4.16 2.38 -23.09
C ALA A 56 3.44 1.06 -23.38
N ASP A 57 2.49 0.67 -22.53
CA ASP A 57 1.62 -0.51 -22.68
C ASP A 57 2.38 -1.83 -22.92
N ASP A 58 3.56 -1.97 -22.32
CA ASP A 58 4.43 -3.14 -22.49
C ASP A 58 4.55 -3.92 -21.16
N GLU A 59 3.80 -5.01 -21.08
CA GLU A 59 3.75 -5.89 -19.92
C GLU A 59 5.09 -6.58 -19.63
N ASN A 60 5.78 -7.07 -20.68
CA ASN A 60 7.02 -7.80 -20.52
C ASN A 60 8.16 -6.90 -20.05
N ASN A 61 8.28 -5.71 -20.63
CA ASN A 61 9.27 -4.73 -20.19
C ASN A 61 8.93 -4.21 -18.78
N THR A 62 7.66 -4.00 -18.45
CA THR A 62 7.23 -3.64 -17.10
C THR A 62 7.62 -4.69 -16.07
N ALA A 63 7.35 -5.97 -16.33
CA ALA A 63 7.75 -7.07 -15.44
C ALA A 63 9.27 -7.15 -15.28
N THR A 64 10.02 -7.03 -16.37
CA THR A 64 11.50 -7.04 -16.37
C THR A 64 12.06 -5.88 -15.55
N LEU A 65 11.54 -4.68 -15.75
CA LEU A 65 11.96 -3.48 -15.02
C LEU A 65 11.79 -3.66 -13.51
N PHE A 66 10.63 -4.15 -13.07
CA PHE A 66 10.38 -4.36 -11.64
C PHE A 66 11.08 -5.59 -11.07
N TYR A 67 11.43 -6.57 -11.89
CA TYR A 67 12.36 -7.61 -11.49
C TYR A 67 13.75 -7.03 -11.18
N LEU A 68 14.30 -6.19 -12.06
CA LEU A 68 15.60 -5.54 -11.85
C LEU A 68 15.58 -4.61 -10.64
N ALA A 69 14.55 -3.77 -10.52
CA ALA A 69 14.33 -2.91 -9.37
C ALA A 69 14.27 -3.71 -8.04
N GLY A 70 13.54 -4.81 -8.04
CA GLY A 70 13.46 -5.71 -6.90
C GLY A 70 14.80 -6.34 -6.53
N LYS A 71 15.63 -6.70 -7.52
CA LYS A 71 16.99 -7.21 -7.26
C LYS A 71 17.86 -6.16 -6.58
N GLU A 72 17.73 -4.89 -6.94
CA GLU A 72 18.45 -3.81 -6.28
C GLU A 72 17.97 -3.57 -4.85
N LEU A 73 16.67 -3.59 -4.62
CA LEU A 73 16.10 -3.54 -3.25
C LEU A 73 16.66 -4.67 -2.39
N LYS A 74 16.70 -5.89 -2.91
CA LYS A 74 17.30 -7.05 -2.19
C LYS A 74 18.78 -6.83 -1.87
N ARG A 75 19.56 -6.24 -2.78
CA ARG A 75 20.97 -5.90 -2.53
C ARG A 75 21.13 -4.87 -1.41
N ALA A 76 20.16 -3.97 -1.24
CA ALA A 76 20.10 -3.02 -0.13
C ALA A 76 19.61 -3.65 1.19
N GLY A 77 19.22 -4.93 1.20
CA GLY A 77 18.61 -5.59 2.35
C GLY A 77 17.13 -5.22 2.58
N ILE A 78 16.50 -4.58 1.59
CA ILE A 78 15.08 -4.23 1.61
C ILE A 78 14.28 -5.42 1.06
N ASN A 79 13.23 -5.85 1.78
CA ASN A 79 12.48 -7.06 1.44
C ASN A 79 11.01 -6.80 1.10
N MET A 80 10.55 -5.54 1.21
CA MET A 80 9.17 -5.13 0.92
C MET A 80 9.17 -3.77 0.22
N THR A 81 8.21 -3.55 -0.68
CA THR A 81 7.96 -2.21 -1.25
C THR A 81 6.47 -1.88 -1.23
N PHE A 82 6.14 -0.63 -0.92
CA PHE A 82 4.77 -0.11 -0.96
C PHE A 82 4.40 0.26 -2.41
N GLY A 83 4.18 -0.77 -3.20
CA GLY A 83 3.80 -0.75 -4.61
C GLY A 83 3.45 -2.16 -5.11
N PRO A 84 2.73 -2.27 -6.23
CA PRO A 84 2.32 -1.20 -7.15
C PRO A 84 1.17 -0.33 -6.64
N VAL A 85 1.07 0.88 -7.23
CA VAL A 85 -0.14 1.71 -7.15
C VAL A 85 -1.16 1.10 -8.11
N LEU A 86 -2.28 0.62 -7.55
CA LEU A 86 -3.38 -0.03 -8.27
C LEU A 86 -4.58 0.91 -8.46
N ASP A 87 -4.42 2.18 -8.08
CA ASP A 87 -5.48 3.19 -8.18
C ASP A 87 -5.76 3.55 -9.63
N ILE A 88 -7.02 3.48 -10.05
CA ILE A 88 -7.49 3.93 -11.37
C ILE A 88 -7.74 5.43 -11.34
N ASN A 89 -7.03 6.21 -12.14
CA ASN A 89 -7.13 7.67 -12.15
C ASN A 89 -8.34 8.15 -12.97
N THR A 90 -9.54 7.97 -12.42
CA THR A 90 -10.79 8.39 -13.08
C THR A 90 -11.05 9.89 -12.97
N ASN A 91 -10.44 10.57 -12.00
CA ASN A 91 -10.54 12.01 -11.84
C ASN A 91 -9.22 12.70 -12.23
N PRO A 92 -9.17 13.42 -13.37
CA PRO A 92 -7.93 14.10 -13.80
C PRO A 92 -7.49 15.23 -12.86
N ARG A 93 -8.36 15.68 -11.95
CA ARG A 93 -8.03 16.68 -10.91
C ARG A 93 -7.50 16.06 -9.62
N ASN A 94 -7.28 14.74 -9.59
CA ASN A 94 -6.74 14.08 -8.42
C ASN A 94 -5.32 14.61 -8.12
N PRO A 95 -5.08 15.24 -6.95
CA PRO A 95 -3.80 15.87 -6.66
C PRO A 95 -2.72 14.90 -6.17
N ILE A 96 -3.09 13.64 -5.87
CA ILE A 96 -2.21 12.68 -5.19
C ILE A 96 -1.86 11.49 -6.08
N ILE A 97 -2.79 10.99 -6.87
CA ILE A 97 -2.57 9.82 -7.72
C ILE A 97 -1.98 10.26 -9.06
N GLY A 98 -2.71 10.92 -9.93
CA GLY A 98 -2.17 11.46 -11.18
C GLY A 98 -1.19 10.51 -11.88
N ILE A 99 0.06 10.96 -12.04
CA ILE A 99 1.15 10.21 -12.70
C ILE A 99 1.58 8.93 -11.98
N ARG A 100 1.14 8.71 -10.74
CA ARG A 100 1.37 7.46 -10.00
C ARG A 100 0.47 6.32 -10.46
N SER A 101 -0.65 6.62 -11.15
CA SER A 101 -1.54 5.61 -11.73
C SER A 101 -0.98 5.05 -13.02
N LEU A 102 -1.25 3.78 -13.27
CA LEU A 102 -1.00 3.12 -14.57
C LEU A 102 -1.97 3.58 -15.67
N GLY A 103 -3.03 4.30 -15.31
CA GLY A 103 -4.00 4.86 -16.25
C GLY A 103 -5.41 4.97 -15.70
N SER A 104 -6.35 5.25 -16.59
CA SER A 104 -7.78 5.36 -16.28
C SER A 104 -8.60 4.15 -16.73
N ASP A 105 -8.01 3.26 -17.54
CA ASP A 105 -8.63 1.99 -17.93
C ASP A 105 -8.37 0.90 -16.89
N PRO A 106 -9.42 0.24 -16.35
CA PRO A 106 -9.27 -0.79 -15.34
C PRO A 106 -8.57 -2.06 -15.82
N ALA A 107 -8.74 -2.43 -17.09
CA ALA A 107 -8.14 -3.65 -17.64
C ALA A 107 -6.63 -3.48 -17.84
N ASP A 108 -6.21 -2.35 -18.42
CA ASP A 108 -4.79 -2.03 -18.62
C ASP A 108 -4.05 -1.85 -17.30
N ALA A 109 -4.61 -1.08 -16.37
CA ALA A 109 -4.02 -0.91 -15.05
C ALA A 109 -3.94 -2.24 -14.27
N SER A 110 -4.93 -3.11 -14.44
CA SER A 110 -4.93 -4.45 -13.84
C SER A 110 -3.83 -5.34 -14.41
N ARG A 111 -3.66 -5.34 -15.74
CA ARG A 111 -2.66 -6.13 -16.46
C ARG A 111 -1.24 -5.68 -16.12
N LEU A 112 -0.97 -4.38 -16.23
CA LEU A 112 0.35 -3.80 -15.93
C LEU A 112 0.67 -3.87 -14.44
N GLY A 113 -0.32 -3.65 -13.56
CA GLY A 113 -0.17 -3.88 -12.12
C GLY A 113 0.21 -5.32 -11.79
N GLY A 114 -0.38 -6.29 -12.52
CA GLY A 114 0.00 -7.71 -12.45
C GLY A 114 1.44 -7.96 -12.88
N ALA A 115 1.91 -7.31 -13.94
CA ALA A 115 3.28 -7.39 -14.40
C ALA A 115 4.28 -6.89 -13.33
N ILE A 116 3.97 -5.75 -12.67
CA ILE A 116 4.77 -5.23 -11.56
C ILE A 116 4.83 -6.25 -10.41
N ILE A 117 3.68 -6.79 -10.00
CA ILE A 117 3.60 -7.81 -8.93
C ILE A 117 4.47 -9.02 -9.27
N ASN A 118 4.37 -9.52 -10.49
CA ASN A 118 5.15 -10.69 -10.96
C ASN A 118 6.65 -10.40 -10.98
N GLY A 119 7.08 -9.22 -11.46
CA GLY A 119 8.47 -8.80 -11.44
C GLY A 119 9.06 -8.74 -10.03
N LEU A 120 8.38 -8.08 -9.10
CA LEU A 120 8.79 -8.00 -7.69
C LEU A 120 8.82 -9.38 -7.03
N LYS A 121 7.81 -10.21 -7.27
CA LYS A 121 7.75 -11.59 -6.78
C LYS A 121 8.92 -12.42 -7.26
N ALA A 122 9.25 -12.35 -8.55
CA ALA A 122 10.40 -13.05 -9.14
C ALA A 122 11.75 -12.59 -8.53
N ALA A 123 11.85 -11.32 -8.11
CA ALA A 123 13.02 -10.79 -7.41
C ALA A 123 13.06 -11.18 -5.92
N GLY A 124 11.99 -11.76 -5.36
CA GLY A 124 11.87 -12.10 -3.94
C GLY A 124 11.57 -10.89 -3.04
N VAL A 125 10.90 -9.86 -3.56
CA VAL A 125 10.44 -8.68 -2.82
C VAL A 125 8.93 -8.76 -2.61
N ILE A 126 8.49 -8.45 -1.41
CA ILE A 126 7.08 -8.39 -1.04
C ILE A 126 6.46 -7.13 -1.66
N ALA A 127 5.52 -7.31 -2.59
CA ALA A 127 4.74 -6.24 -3.17
C ALA A 127 3.53 -5.90 -2.27
N VAL A 128 3.23 -4.61 -2.10
CA VAL A 128 2.08 -4.11 -1.35
C VAL A 128 1.22 -3.26 -2.28
N GLY A 129 0.16 -3.83 -2.83
CA GLY A 129 -0.76 -3.10 -3.73
C GLY A 129 -1.55 -2.02 -3.01
N LYS A 130 -1.66 -0.81 -3.58
CA LYS A 130 -2.26 0.34 -2.91
C LYS A 130 -3.04 1.26 -3.85
N HIS A 131 -4.01 2.03 -3.34
CA HIS A 131 -4.54 2.15 -1.97
C HIS A 131 -5.99 1.63 -1.94
N PHE A 132 -6.22 0.50 -1.32
CA PHE A 132 -7.53 -0.18 -1.33
C PHE A 132 -8.62 0.64 -0.58
N PRO A 133 -9.84 0.77 -1.14
CA PRO A 133 -10.41 0.16 -2.35
C PRO A 133 -10.26 0.99 -3.63
N GLY A 134 -9.36 1.97 -3.68
CA GLY A 134 -9.04 2.83 -4.80
C GLY A 134 -9.02 4.32 -4.41
N HIS A 135 -8.01 5.08 -4.78
CA HIS A 135 -7.83 6.50 -4.44
C HIS A 135 -8.05 7.45 -5.63
N GLY A 136 -8.22 6.90 -6.85
CA GLY A 136 -8.11 7.69 -8.07
C GLY A 136 -9.31 8.59 -8.42
N ALA A 137 -10.46 8.43 -7.75
CA ALA A 137 -11.67 9.20 -8.04
C ALA A 137 -11.82 10.50 -7.22
N THR A 138 -10.99 10.74 -6.20
CA THR A 138 -11.09 11.94 -5.36
C THR A 138 -10.35 13.14 -5.97
N ASP A 139 -10.81 14.33 -5.65
CA ASP A 139 -10.11 15.61 -5.89
C ASP A 139 -9.46 16.17 -4.61
N GLN A 140 -9.43 15.39 -3.53
CA GLN A 140 -8.91 15.79 -2.23
C GLN A 140 -7.66 14.99 -1.84
N ASP A 141 -6.79 15.65 -1.08
CA ASP A 141 -5.53 15.10 -0.57
C ASP A 141 -5.75 14.47 0.82
N SER A 142 -5.59 13.16 0.92
CA SER A 142 -5.70 12.40 2.18
C SER A 142 -4.63 12.77 3.22
N HIS A 143 -3.51 13.39 2.80
CA HIS A 143 -2.53 13.93 3.74
C HIS A 143 -3.04 15.18 4.47
N LYS A 144 -4.05 15.88 3.94
CA LYS A 144 -4.58 17.15 4.47
C LYS A 144 -5.96 17.01 5.11
N THR A 145 -6.83 16.20 4.50
CA THR A 145 -8.22 16.01 4.93
C THR A 145 -8.64 14.55 4.79
N LEU A 146 -9.81 14.20 5.32
CA LEU A 146 -10.43 12.90 5.01
C LEU A 146 -11.27 13.01 3.74
N PRO A 147 -10.79 12.49 2.59
CA PRO A 147 -11.54 12.52 1.35
C PRO A 147 -12.79 11.64 1.43
N GLN A 148 -13.78 11.97 0.60
CA GLN A 148 -14.95 11.14 0.36
C GLN A 148 -15.08 10.86 -1.13
N ILE A 149 -15.33 9.60 -1.49
CA ILE A 149 -15.65 9.18 -2.85
C ILE A 149 -17.10 8.68 -2.87
N SER A 150 -17.98 9.42 -3.55
CA SER A 150 -19.42 9.15 -3.62
C SER A 150 -19.77 8.49 -4.97
N ILE A 151 -19.27 7.27 -5.18
CA ILE A 151 -19.61 6.42 -6.33
C ILE A 151 -20.51 5.27 -5.88
N SER A 152 -21.22 4.67 -6.81
CA SER A 152 -22.05 3.49 -6.54
C SER A 152 -21.18 2.26 -6.28
N THR A 153 -21.72 1.27 -5.56
CA THR A 153 -21.05 -0.02 -5.40
C THR A 153 -20.79 -0.69 -6.75
N SER A 154 -21.72 -0.57 -7.70
CA SER A 154 -21.56 -1.11 -9.05
C SER A 154 -20.35 -0.49 -9.77
N GLU A 155 -20.21 0.82 -9.73
CA GLU A 155 -19.07 1.54 -10.33
C GLU A 155 -17.76 1.18 -9.64
N LEU A 156 -17.74 1.09 -8.31
CA LEU A 156 -16.57 0.66 -7.56
C LEU A 156 -16.11 -0.74 -8.01
N HIS A 157 -17.04 -1.68 -8.16
CA HIS A 157 -16.73 -3.06 -8.61
C HIS A 157 -16.32 -3.15 -10.07
N ALA A 158 -16.90 -2.32 -10.95
CA ALA A 158 -16.60 -2.33 -12.38
C ALA A 158 -15.28 -1.61 -12.72
N THR A 159 -14.80 -0.72 -11.86
CA THR A 159 -13.64 0.14 -12.14
C THR A 159 -12.55 -0.06 -11.09
N HIS A 160 -12.71 0.51 -9.90
CA HIS A 160 -11.63 0.65 -8.93
C HIS A 160 -11.18 -0.66 -8.30
N LEU A 161 -12.06 -1.65 -8.13
CA LEU A 161 -11.73 -2.95 -7.57
C LEU A 161 -11.13 -3.95 -8.56
N VAL A 162 -11.17 -3.66 -9.87
CA VAL A 162 -10.65 -4.58 -10.90
C VAL A 162 -9.18 -4.93 -10.68
N PRO A 163 -8.25 -3.96 -10.50
CA PRO A 163 -6.84 -4.28 -10.27
C PRO A 163 -6.60 -5.01 -8.94
N PHE A 164 -7.34 -4.68 -7.88
CA PHE A 164 -7.21 -5.35 -6.58
C PHE A 164 -7.71 -6.79 -6.62
N ARG A 165 -8.79 -7.07 -7.37
CA ARG A 165 -9.27 -8.44 -7.61
C ARG A 165 -8.23 -9.26 -8.35
N ASN A 166 -7.64 -8.70 -9.40
CA ASN A 166 -6.57 -9.36 -10.14
C ASN A 166 -5.34 -9.59 -9.26
N ALA A 167 -4.91 -8.59 -8.50
CA ALA A 167 -3.79 -8.72 -7.56
C ALA A 167 -4.02 -9.82 -6.52
N ALA A 168 -5.23 -9.91 -5.96
CA ALA A 168 -5.61 -10.98 -5.04
C ALA A 168 -5.57 -12.37 -5.72
N ALA A 169 -6.06 -12.48 -6.95
CA ALA A 169 -6.01 -13.72 -7.75
C ALA A 169 -4.57 -14.15 -8.09
N LEU A 170 -3.66 -13.20 -8.33
CA LEU A 170 -2.22 -13.44 -8.53
C LEU A 170 -1.48 -13.80 -7.23
N GLY A 171 -2.17 -13.73 -6.09
CA GLY A 171 -1.59 -14.02 -4.77
C GLY A 171 -0.62 -12.94 -4.30
N ILE A 172 -0.96 -11.65 -4.50
CA ILE A 172 -0.18 -10.55 -3.92
C ILE A 172 -0.04 -10.74 -2.41
N PRO A 173 1.17 -10.59 -1.83
CA PRO A 173 1.38 -10.87 -0.41
C PRO A 173 0.70 -9.87 0.53
N ALA A 174 0.57 -8.61 0.10
CA ALA A 174 -0.01 -7.55 0.94
C ALA A 174 -0.78 -6.51 0.14
N ILE A 175 -1.78 -5.89 0.78
CA ILE A 175 -2.55 -4.76 0.24
C ILE A 175 -2.60 -3.66 1.31
N MET A 176 -2.33 -2.41 0.89
CA MET A 176 -2.41 -1.22 1.74
C MET A 176 -3.76 -0.54 1.58
N THR A 177 -4.32 -0.09 2.71
CA THR A 177 -5.64 0.56 2.79
C THR A 177 -5.56 2.05 2.49
N ALA A 178 -6.66 2.63 1.98
CA ALA A 178 -6.80 4.06 1.77
C ALA A 178 -7.48 4.75 2.97
N HIS A 179 -7.02 5.95 3.34
CA HIS A 179 -7.73 6.82 4.28
C HIS A 179 -8.81 7.63 3.57
N ILE A 180 -9.81 6.94 3.04
CA ILE A 180 -10.92 7.52 2.26
C ILE A 180 -12.24 6.95 2.76
N ARG A 181 -13.26 7.80 2.80
CA ARG A 181 -14.62 7.38 3.11
C ARG A 181 -15.39 7.06 1.83
N TYR A 182 -16.01 5.90 1.79
CA TYR A 182 -16.90 5.43 0.73
C TYR A 182 -18.29 5.22 1.33
N PRO A 183 -19.21 6.19 1.23
CA PRO A 183 -20.53 6.08 1.86
C PRO A 183 -21.34 4.86 1.40
N ALA A 184 -21.11 4.37 0.18
CA ALA A 184 -21.74 3.17 -0.36
C ALA A 184 -21.27 1.87 0.36
N LEU A 185 -20.13 1.88 1.04
CA LEU A 185 -19.56 0.75 1.79
C LEU A 185 -19.69 0.97 3.30
N ASP A 186 -19.30 2.15 3.77
CA ASP A 186 -19.36 2.59 5.16
C ASP A 186 -19.51 4.11 5.22
N ALA A 187 -20.69 4.58 5.65
CA ALA A 187 -20.97 6.00 5.72
C ALA A 187 -20.26 6.72 6.88
N ARG A 188 -19.67 6.00 7.83
CA ARG A 188 -19.10 6.57 9.06
C ARG A 188 -17.58 6.56 9.07
N ASN A 189 -16.97 5.45 8.66
CA ASN A 189 -15.54 5.20 8.80
C ASN A 189 -14.81 5.33 7.48
N PRO A 190 -13.55 5.79 7.46
CA PRO A 190 -12.66 5.60 6.31
C PRO A 190 -12.38 4.10 6.12
N ALA A 191 -12.01 3.71 4.90
CA ALA A 191 -11.76 2.33 4.54
C ALA A 191 -10.81 1.61 5.52
N THR A 192 -9.73 2.28 5.94
CA THR A 192 -8.76 1.75 6.92
C THR A 192 -9.38 1.35 8.26
N LEU A 193 -10.45 2.00 8.69
CA LEU A 193 -11.12 1.74 9.98
C LEU A 193 -12.46 1.02 9.82
N SER A 194 -12.78 0.53 8.63
CA SER A 194 -14.07 -0.07 8.31
C SER A 194 -13.98 -1.59 8.21
N GLN A 195 -14.64 -2.29 9.13
CA GLN A 195 -14.77 -3.75 9.07
C GLN A 195 -15.52 -4.20 7.81
N ALA A 196 -16.51 -3.44 7.34
CA ALA A 196 -17.22 -3.74 6.10
C ALA A 196 -16.27 -3.73 4.90
N VAL A 197 -15.26 -2.83 4.89
CA VAL A 197 -14.28 -2.73 3.81
C VAL A 197 -13.18 -3.79 3.96
N LEU A 198 -12.52 -3.89 5.12
CA LEU A 198 -11.35 -4.77 5.25
C LEU A 198 -11.74 -6.24 5.41
N SER A 199 -12.58 -6.56 6.38
CA SER A 199 -13.01 -7.94 6.61
C SER A 199 -14.08 -8.37 5.61
N GLY A 200 -15.04 -7.50 5.29
CA GLY A 200 -16.12 -7.80 4.36
C GLY A 200 -15.64 -7.81 2.92
N LEU A 201 -15.42 -6.64 2.33
CA LEU A 201 -15.12 -6.52 0.90
C LEU A 201 -13.76 -7.17 0.54
N LEU A 202 -12.65 -6.80 1.23
CA LEU A 202 -11.33 -7.29 0.84
C LEU A 202 -11.13 -8.76 1.17
N LYS A 203 -11.26 -9.14 2.45
CA LYS A 203 -10.93 -10.52 2.86
C LYS A 203 -12.00 -11.53 2.43
N LYS A 204 -13.30 -11.20 2.60
CA LYS A 204 -14.39 -12.14 2.32
C LYS A 204 -14.81 -12.12 0.84
N ASP A 205 -15.19 -10.96 0.30
CA ASP A 205 -15.82 -10.90 -1.02
C ASP A 205 -14.80 -11.00 -2.16
N LEU A 206 -13.63 -10.35 -2.04
CA LEU A 206 -12.52 -10.49 -3.00
C LEU A 206 -11.64 -11.71 -2.70
N GLY A 207 -11.82 -12.40 -1.58
CA GLY A 207 -11.08 -13.60 -1.23
C GLY A 207 -9.61 -13.39 -0.90
N PHE A 208 -9.20 -12.15 -0.58
CA PHE A 208 -7.80 -11.83 -0.28
C PHE A 208 -7.32 -12.57 0.98
N LYS A 209 -6.16 -13.23 0.88
CA LYS A 209 -5.57 -14.07 1.95
C LYS A 209 -4.26 -13.53 2.51
N GLY A 210 -3.72 -12.45 1.91
CA GLY A 210 -2.47 -11.83 2.35
C GLY A 210 -2.65 -10.86 3.52
N LEU A 211 -1.60 -10.08 3.78
CA LEU A 211 -1.56 -9.09 4.85
C LEU A 211 -2.25 -7.78 4.45
N VAL A 212 -3.06 -7.25 5.33
CA VAL A 212 -3.66 -5.92 5.19
C VAL A 212 -2.81 -4.93 5.96
N VAL A 213 -2.19 -4.00 5.24
CA VAL A 213 -1.33 -2.94 5.79
C VAL A 213 -2.12 -1.63 5.80
N THR A 214 -2.09 -0.87 6.88
CA THR A 214 -2.67 0.48 6.84
C THR A 214 -1.76 1.43 6.07
N ASP A 215 -2.31 2.46 5.43
CA ASP A 215 -1.53 3.67 5.16
C ASP A 215 -1.13 4.33 6.50
N SER A 216 -0.25 5.33 6.47
CA SER A 216 0.26 5.94 7.70
C SER A 216 -0.85 6.54 8.54
N LEU A 217 -1.04 6.00 9.76
CA LEU A 217 -2.08 6.45 10.70
C LEU A 217 -1.85 7.86 11.23
N ASP A 218 -0.68 8.45 10.97
CA ASP A 218 -0.36 9.84 11.31
C ASP A 218 -0.92 10.86 10.31
N MET A 219 -1.44 10.41 9.16
CA MET A 219 -2.03 11.30 8.16
C MET A 219 -3.24 12.05 8.71
N ARG A 220 -3.42 13.31 8.29
CA ARG A 220 -4.49 14.18 8.80
C ARG A 220 -5.89 13.63 8.52
N ALA A 221 -6.07 12.82 7.48
CA ALA A 221 -7.32 12.10 7.24
C ALA A 221 -7.78 11.30 8.47
N ILE A 222 -6.86 10.80 9.28
CA ILE A 222 -7.13 10.04 10.50
C ILE A 222 -7.00 10.95 11.73
N THR A 223 -5.85 11.62 11.92
CA THR A 223 -5.51 12.33 13.15
C THR A 223 -6.38 13.54 13.46
N SER A 224 -7.04 14.12 12.45
CA SER A 224 -8.05 15.17 12.65
C SER A 224 -9.34 14.68 13.36
N ARG A 225 -9.54 13.37 13.46
CA ARG A 225 -10.77 12.75 13.96
C ARG A 225 -10.55 11.88 15.21
N ILE A 226 -9.41 11.17 15.26
CA ILE A 226 -9.13 10.20 16.30
C ILE A 226 -7.62 10.12 16.56
N PRO A 227 -7.16 10.03 17.80
CA PRO A 227 -5.74 9.83 18.12
C PRO A 227 -5.18 8.54 17.51
N VAL A 228 -3.91 8.56 17.09
CA VAL A 228 -3.23 7.44 16.42
C VAL A 228 -3.38 6.11 17.16
N HIS A 229 -3.18 6.07 18.47
CA HIS A 229 -3.30 4.84 19.27
C HIS A 229 -4.71 4.23 19.21
N LYS A 230 -5.77 5.06 19.21
CA LYS A 230 -7.16 4.60 19.04
C LYS A 230 -7.45 4.18 17.60
N ALA A 231 -6.91 4.91 16.62
CA ALA A 231 -7.02 4.53 15.21
C ALA A 231 -6.38 3.18 14.95
N ALA A 232 -5.21 2.93 15.53
CA ALA A 232 -4.49 1.66 15.44
C ALA A 232 -5.34 0.48 15.94
N ALA A 233 -5.94 0.60 17.13
CA ALA A 233 -6.82 -0.43 17.66
C ALA A 233 -8.08 -0.63 16.79
N ALA A 234 -8.66 0.46 16.27
CA ALA A 234 -9.80 0.39 15.37
C ALA A 234 -9.46 -0.28 14.03
N ALA A 235 -8.28 0.00 13.46
CA ALA A 235 -7.80 -0.62 12.23
C ALA A 235 -7.60 -2.14 12.40
N LEU A 236 -7.00 -2.60 13.51
CA LEU A 236 -6.90 -4.03 13.82
C LEU A 236 -8.27 -4.68 13.93
N LYS A 237 -9.22 -4.07 14.65
CA LYS A 237 -10.62 -4.58 14.74
C LYS A 237 -11.30 -4.63 13.37
N ALA A 238 -10.97 -3.70 12.47
CA ALA A 238 -11.51 -3.70 11.11
C ALA A 238 -10.92 -4.82 10.24
N GLY A 239 -9.76 -5.38 10.60
CA GLY A 239 -9.11 -6.47 9.89
C GLY A 239 -7.75 -6.15 9.31
N ALA A 240 -7.10 -5.04 9.72
CA ALA A 240 -5.69 -4.78 9.38
C ALA A 240 -4.77 -5.74 10.15
N ASP A 241 -3.66 -6.09 9.53
CA ASP A 241 -2.64 -7.00 10.09
C ASP A 241 -1.34 -6.25 10.44
N ILE A 242 -1.01 -5.19 9.69
CA ILE A 242 0.17 -4.33 9.89
C ILE A 242 -0.28 -2.88 9.98
N LEU A 243 0.24 -2.16 10.97
CA LEU A 243 -0.07 -0.75 11.23
C LEU A 243 1.15 0.12 10.90
N LEU A 244 1.03 1.06 9.98
CA LEU A 244 2.06 2.05 9.73
C LEU A 244 1.88 3.26 10.65
N ILE A 245 2.94 3.59 11.39
CA ILE A 245 2.97 4.72 12.32
C ILE A 245 4.26 5.49 12.04
N GLY A 246 4.13 6.72 11.56
CA GLY A 246 5.27 7.56 11.23
C GLY A 246 5.88 8.22 12.48
N ALA A 247 5.39 9.41 12.85
CA ALA A 247 5.89 10.17 13.99
C ALA A 247 5.22 9.79 15.34
N GLY A 248 4.30 8.82 15.33
CA GLY A 248 3.56 8.40 16.52
C GLY A 248 4.40 7.68 17.55
N ASN A 249 3.86 7.52 18.78
CA ASN A 249 4.50 6.77 19.85
C ASN A 249 4.09 5.28 19.80
N PRO A 250 4.95 4.36 19.32
CA PRO A 250 4.61 2.94 19.18
C PRO A 250 4.24 2.29 20.52
N ARG A 251 4.86 2.71 21.63
CA ARG A 251 4.56 2.17 22.97
C ARG A 251 3.14 2.53 23.44
N ALA A 252 2.65 3.72 23.07
CA ALA A 252 1.28 4.11 23.37
C ALA A 252 0.28 3.26 22.56
N VAL A 253 0.58 2.98 21.30
CA VAL A 253 -0.23 2.13 20.43
C VAL A 253 -0.29 0.71 21.00
N VAL A 254 0.84 0.11 21.33
CA VAL A 254 0.89 -1.25 21.92
C VAL A 254 0.09 -1.33 23.22
N ARG A 255 0.21 -0.32 24.10
CA ARG A 255 -0.57 -0.26 25.35
C ARG A 255 -2.07 -0.21 25.13
N GLU A 256 -2.52 0.62 24.18
CA GLU A 256 -3.95 0.73 23.83
C GLU A 256 -4.49 -0.59 23.29
N ILE A 257 -3.77 -1.22 22.35
CA ILE A 257 -4.16 -2.51 21.78
C ILE A 257 -4.24 -3.59 22.87
N ALA A 258 -3.20 -3.67 23.73
CA ALA A 258 -3.16 -4.64 24.82
C ALA A 258 -4.32 -4.43 25.82
N ALA A 259 -4.71 -3.18 26.11
CA ALA A 259 -5.85 -2.87 26.96
C ALA A 259 -7.18 -3.35 26.35
N GLN A 260 -7.36 -3.18 25.05
CA GLN A 260 -8.58 -3.59 24.34
C GLN A 260 -8.70 -5.11 24.11
N VAL A 261 -7.58 -5.84 24.09
CA VAL A 261 -7.59 -7.31 24.00
C VAL A 261 -7.97 -7.96 25.33
N ARG A 262 -7.73 -7.27 26.46
CA ARG A 262 -8.02 -7.76 27.82
C ARG A 262 -9.44 -7.43 28.29
N SER A 263 -10.14 -6.54 27.61
CA SER A 263 -11.52 -6.12 27.93
C SER A 263 -12.55 -6.96 27.16
#